data_1312bf9ea2f12e4f1fa6c781e0d54eed
#
_entry.id   1312bf9ea2f12e4f1fa6c781e0d54eed
#
_cell.length_a   1.000
_cell.length_b   1.000
_cell.length_c   1.000
_cell.angle_alpha   90.00
_cell.angle_beta   90.00
_cell.angle_gamma   90.00
#
_symmetry.space_group_name_H-M   'P 1'
#
loop_
_entity.id
_entity.type
_entity.pdbx_description
1 polymer ?
#
loop_
_entity_poly.entity_id
_entity_poly.type
_entity_poly.pdbx_seq_one_letter_code
_entity_poly.pdbx_strand_id
1 'polypeptide(L)'
;ATEAIAMYYNKDLVDSVPTTWEEAKAACDAAGTEFCVGTPSNDAYHNHPFVASAGGYVFASEGGFDASDVGLDNAGAIASAEFLDGLVKNGTVTNTDYGGAMSNFQEGRALFWMTGPWARNDASAVNYGVGLIPQFDGNPATPFVGVRGAMVSSFSEKQVLAQSFILDFFATVEVQQAKYESDPRLPATKSLFAIVEAADPIAAQFAASASNGIPMPNIPEMGSVWGPIADALNVIR
;
A
#
# COMPACT_ATOMS: atom_id res chain seq x y z
N ALA A 1 -14.49 0.33 -3.89
CA ALA A 1 -13.42 -0.55 -3.41
C ALA A 1 -12.45 0.23 -2.53
N THR A 2 -11.83 -0.46 -1.58
CA THR A 2 -10.74 0.07 -0.77
C THR A 2 -9.45 -0.66 -1.09
N GLU A 3 -8.31 -0.01 -0.87
CA GLU A 3 -7.00 -0.58 -1.11
C GLU A 3 -5.98 0.00 -0.12
N ALA A 4 -5.06 -0.84 0.32
CA ALA A 4 -3.86 -0.46 1.07
C ALA A 4 -2.71 -1.32 0.58
N ILE A 5 -1.48 -0.88 0.75
CA ILE A 5 -0.32 -1.71 0.43
C ILE A 5 -0.04 -2.71 1.57
N ALA A 6 0.58 -3.83 1.20
CA ALA A 6 1.04 -4.87 2.10
C ALA A 6 2.36 -5.45 1.57
N MET A 7 2.90 -6.46 2.22
CA MET A 7 4.13 -7.11 1.81
C MET A 7 3.84 -8.44 1.12
N TYR A 8 4.13 -8.53 -0.18
CA TYR A 8 4.21 -9.80 -0.89
C TYR A 8 5.50 -10.52 -0.53
N TYR A 9 5.47 -11.85 -0.48
CA TYR A 9 6.63 -12.68 -0.25
C TYR A 9 6.63 -13.93 -1.11
N ASN A 10 7.80 -14.45 -1.44
CA ASN A 10 7.97 -15.69 -2.19
C ASN A 10 7.89 -16.88 -1.23
N LYS A 11 6.79 -17.66 -1.32
CA LYS A 11 6.50 -18.83 -0.45
C LYS A 11 7.44 -20.01 -0.69
N ASP A 12 8.15 -20.03 -1.80
CA ASP A 12 9.15 -21.08 -2.06
C ASP A 12 10.45 -20.82 -1.29
N LEU A 13 10.62 -19.60 -0.73
CA LEU A 13 11.83 -19.17 -0.02
C LEU A 13 11.60 -18.85 1.45
N VAL A 14 10.41 -18.44 1.82
CA VAL A 14 10.05 -18.09 3.22
C VAL A 14 8.57 -18.39 3.51
N ASP A 15 8.23 -18.78 4.73
CA ASP A 15 6.88 -19.20 5.10
C ASP A 15 5.92 -18.02 5.34
N SER A 16 6.44 -16.85 5.73
CA SER A 16 5.65 -15.66 6.07
C SER A 16 6.51 -14.39 5.99
N VAL A 17 5.85 -13.23 6.01
CA VAL A 17 6.53 -11.95 6.23
C VAL A 17 6.97 -11.86 7.69
N PRO A 18 8.25 -11.54 7.98
CA PRO A 18 8.75 -11.31 9.33
C PRO A 18 8.11 -10.08 9.99
N THR A 19 8.16 -10.04 11.33
CA THR A 19 7.54 -8.95 12.09
C THR A 19 8.39 -7.68 12.08
N THR A 20 9.72 -7.82 12.04
CA THR A 20 10.66 -6.70 12.06
C THR A 20 11.47 -6.61 10.77
N TRP A 21 12.03 -5.44 10.51
CA TRP A 21 12.88 -5.21 9.34
C TRP A 21 14.24 -5.93 9.45
N GLU A 22 14.75 -6.13 10.66
CA GLU A 22 15.95 -6.90 10.93
C GLU A 22 15.73 -8.38 10.59
N GLU A 23 14.59 -8.93 10.98
CA GLU A 23 14.21 -10.31 10.63
C GLU A 23 14.00 -10.45 9.11
N ALA A 24 13.42 -9.43 8.45
CA ALA A 24 13.26 -9.42 7.00
C ALA A 24 14.63 -9.45 6.30
N LYS A 25 15.59 -8.63 6.76
CA LYS A 25 16.96 -8.67 6.23
C LYS A 25 17.61 -10.04 6.44
N ALA A 26 17.48 -10.60 7.62
CA ALA A 26 18.03 -11.92 7.93
C ALA A 26 17.42 -13.04 7.05
N ALA A 27 16.09 -12.95 6.77
CA ALA A 27 15.43 -13.88 5.86
C ALA A 27 15.97 -13.78 4.43
N CYS A 28 16.20 -12.54 3.94
CA CYS A 28 16.79 -12.32 2.61
C CYS A 28 18.22 -12.88 2.52
N ASP A 29 19.03 -12.65 3.56
CA ASP A 29 20.39 -13.16 3.61
C ASP A 29 20.41 -14.71 3.62
N ALA A 30 19.49 -15.31 4.36
CA ALA A 30 19.35 -16.77 4.43
C ALA A 30 18.84 -17.36 3.10
N ALA A 31 17.91 -16.67 2.41
CA ALA A 31 17.41 -17.09 1.10
C ALA A 31 18.43 -16.87 -0.02
N GLY A 32 19.42 -16.00 0.17
CA GLY A 32 20.44 -15.68 -0.82
C GLY A 32 19.90 -14.93 -2.04
N THR A 33 18.83 -14.15 -1.86
CA THR A 33 18.26 -13.35 -2.96
C THR A 33 19.13 -12.13 -3.28
N GLU A 34 19.14 -11.71 -4.55
CA GLU A 34 19.91 -10.55 -5.02
C GLU A 34 19.40 -9.25 -4.38
N PHE A 35 18.07 -9.16 -4.23
CA PHE A 35 17.38 -8.02 -3.59
C PHE A 35 16.52 -8.52 -2.44
N CYS A 36 16.34 -7.69 -1.42
CA CYS A 36 15.52 -8.07 -0.28
C CYS A 36 14.08 -7.58 -0.45
N VAL A 37 13.80 -6.28 -0.25
CA VAL A 37 12.48 -5.70 -0.41
C VAL A 37 12.46 -4.72 -1.57
N GLY A 38 11.65 -5.00 -2.59
CA GLY A 38 11.35 -4.09 -3.70
C GLY A 38 10.21 -3.15 -3.32
N THR A 39 10.40 -1.84 -3.50
CA THR A 39 9.33 -0.83 -3.42
C THR A 39 9.77 0.40 -4.22
N PRO A 40 8.83 1.14 -4.88
CA PRO A 40 9.19 2.34 -5.63
C PRO A 40 9.87 3.39 -4.75
N SER A 41 11.07 3.82 -5.14
CA SER A 41 11.92 4.69 -4.33
C SER A 41 11.31 6.06 -4.06
N ASN A 42 10.68 6.65 -5.08
CA ASN A 42 10.19 8.02 -5.05
C ASN A 42 8.66 8.13 -5.01
N ASP A 43 7.98 7.04 -4.68
CA ASP A 43 6.52 7.02 -4.59
C ASP A 43 6.06 7.28 -3.16
N ALA A 44 5.46 8.45 -2.92
CA ALA A 44 5.00 8.86 -1.60
C ALA A 44 3.90 7.93 -1.03
N TYR A 45 3.08 7.31 -1.89
CA TYR A 45 2.06 6.37 -1.46
C TYR A 45 2.66 5.08 -0.89
N HIS A 46 3.63 4.48 -1.60
CA HIS A 46 4.30 3.26 -1.14
C HIS A 46 5.23 3.51 0.05
N ASN A 47 5.74 4.73 0.22
CA ASN A 47 6.65 5.07 1.31
C ASN A 47 5.95 5.67 2.54
N HIS A 48 4.66 5.97 2.46
CA HIS A 48 3.89 6.50 3.58
C HIS A 48 3.93 5.64 4.86
N PRO A 49 3.94 4.27 4.80
CA PRO A 49 4.07 3.45 5.99
C PRO A 49 5.30 3.79 6.84
N PHE A 50 6.41 4.15 6.23
CA PHE A 50 7.59 4.57 6.99
C PHE A 50 7.32 5.86 7.75
N VAL A 51 6.74 6.87 7.09
CA VAL A 51 6.45 8.18 7.69
C VAL A 51 5.45 8.06 8.84
N ALA A 52 4.33 7.39 8.62
CA ALA A 52 3.24 7.34 9.58
C ALA A 52 3.55 6.45 10.80
N SER A 53 4.29 5.35 10.63
CA SER A 53 4.61 4.43 11.72
C SER A 53 5.51 5.05 12.79
N ALA A 54 6.26 6.07 12.44
CA ALA A 54 7.12 6.83 13.35
C ALA A 54 6.44 8.06 13.95
N GLY A 55 5.16 8.31 13.62
CA GLY A 55 4.39 9.47 14.09
C GLY A 55 4.47 10.72 13.22
N GLY A 56 5.03 10.60 11.98
CA GLY A 56 4.86 11.61 10.95
C GLY A 56 3.46 11.56 10.34
N TYR A 57 3.02 12.63 9.71
CA TYR A 57 1.76 12.69 8.97
C TYR A 57 1.83 13.74 7.86
N VAL A 58 0.99 13.62 6.86
CA VAL A 58 0.91 14.66 5.81
C VAL A 58 0.13 15.85 6.33
N PHE A 59 -1.11 15.65 6.75
CA PHE A 59 -1.96 16.67 7.37
C PHE A 59 -2.55 16.13 8.65
N ALA A 60 -2.68 16.97 9.69
CA ALA A 60 -3.44 16.61 10.88
C ALA A 60 -4.87 16.24 10.48
N SER A 61 -5.42 15.21 11.14
CA SER A 61 -6.70 14.60 10.75
C SER A 61 -7.76 14.60 11.86
N GLU A 62 -7.52 15.28 12.98
CA GLU A 62 -8.48 15.39 14.07
C GLU A 62 -9.65 16.30 13.65
N GLY A 63 -10.80 15.69 13.41
CA GLY A 63 -12.00 16.42 12.95
C GLY A 63 -12.05 16.71 11.44
N GLY A 64 -11.10 16.20 10.67
CA GLY A 64 -10.93 16.38 9.22
C GLY A 64 -9.49 16.76 8.88
N PHE A 65 -9.11 16.75 7.60
CA PHE A 65 -7.76 17.14 7.22
C PHE A 65 -7.54 18.64 7.34
N ASP A 66 -6.50 19.04 8.09
CA ASP A 66 -6.07 20.44 8.26
C ASP A 66 -4.79 20.70 7.46
N ALA A 67 -4.92 21.38 6.33
CA ALA A 67 -3.79 21.72 5.45
C ALA A 67 -2.81 22.73 6.08
N SER A 68 -3.17 23.38 7.18
CA SER A 68 -2.26 24.30 7.90
C SER A 68 -1.37 23.59 8.92
N ASP A 69 -1.66 22.32 9.24
CA ASP A 69 -0.88 21.48 10.14
C ASP A 69 -0.26 20.30 9.36
N VAL A 70 1.00 20.46 9.00
CA VAL A 70 1.80 19.49 8.22
C VAL A 70 2.86 18.87 9.12
N GLY A 71 2.82 17.55 9.27
CA GLY A 71 3.75 16.81 10.15
C GLY A 71 4.86 16.07 9.41
N LEU A 72 5.27 16.56 8.24
CA LEU A 72 6.36 15.95 7.45
C LEU A 72 7.77 16.37 7.92
N ASP A 73 7.86 17.34 8.83
CA ASP A 73 9.10 17.81 9.44
C ASP A 73 9.14 17.62 10.97
N ASN A 74 8.15 16.91 11.53
CA ASN A 74 8.15 16.57 12.95
C ASN A 74 9.21 15.50 13.29
N ALA A 75 9.48 15.29 14.57
CA ALA A 75 10.48 14.34 15.03
C ALA A 75 10.23 12.90 14.53
N GLY A 76 8.97 12.49 14.39
CA GLY A 76 8.60 11.18 13.85
C GLY A 76 8.93 11.04 12.36
N ALA A 77 8.64 12.05 11.55
CA ALA A 77 8.99 12.06 10.14
C ALA A 77 10.50 12.05 9.90
N ILE A 78 11.26 12.79 10.71
CA ILE A 78 12.73 12.79 10.66
C ILE A 78 13.28 11.41 11.03
N ALA A 79 12.83 10.81 12.15
CA ALA A 79 13.24 9.47 12.54
C ALA A 79 12.92 8.40 11.47
N SER A 80 11.79 8.55 10.81
CA SER A 80 11.37 7.70 9.68
C SER A 80 12.32 7.81 8.48
N ALA A 81 12.73 9.03 8.13
CA ALA A 81 13.69 9.26 7.05
C ALA A 81 15.04 8.63 7.34
N GLU A 82 15.56 8.81 8.55
CA GLU A 82 16.82 8.19 9.02
C GLU A 82 16.74 6.66 9.01
N PHE A 83 15.59 6.11 9.42
CA PHE A 83 15.35 4.67 9.41
C PHE A 83 15.34 4.12 7.98
N LEU A 84 14.60 4.76 7.07
CA LEU A 84 14.54 4.36 5.66
C LEU A 84 15.92 4.44 4.99
N ASP A 85 16.69 5.50 5.24
CA ASP A 85 18.08 5.63 4.79
C ASP A 85 18.94 4.45 5.29
N GLY A 86 18.77 4.05 6.55
CA GLY A 86 19.44 2.89 7.14
C GLY A 86 19.06 1.58 6.42
N LEU A 87 17.79 1.36 6.11
CA LEU A 87 17.32 0.18 5.38
C LEU A 87 17.84 0.12 3.94
N VAL A 88 18.00 1.27 3.29
CA VAL A 88 18.59 1.32 1.95
C VAL A 88 20.10 1.06 2.02
N LYS A 89 20.83 1.70 2.93
CA LYS A 89 22.28 1.53 3.09
C LYS A 89 22.69 0.10 3.45
N ASN A 90 21.87 -0.61 4.22
CA ASN A 90 22.15 -2.01 4.59
C ASN A 90 21.60 -3.03 3.57
N GLY A 91 20.96 -2.57 2.49
CA GLY A 91 20.43 -3.40 1.41
C GLY A 91 19.10 -4.10 1.74
N THR A 92 18.40 -3.72 2.83
CA THR A 92 17.08 -4.27 3.14
C THR A 92 16.02 -3.73 2.18
N VAL A 93 16.04 -2.44 1.88
CA VAL A 93 15.13 -1.83 0.88
C VAL A 93 15.92 -1.48 -0.37
N THR A 94 15.44 -1.93 -1.52
CA THR A 94 16.10 -1.71 -2.80
C THR A 94 15.69 -0.36 -3.39
N ASN A 95 16.70 0.42 -3.79
CA ASN A 95 16.46 1.68 -4.52
C ASN A 95 16.11 1.34 -5.98
N THR A 96 14.83 1.42 -6.34
CA THR A 96 14.32 1.06 -7.68
C THR A 96 13.01 1.80 -7.98
N ASP A 97 12.55 1.77 -9.22
CA ASP A 97 11.21 2.20 -9.59
C ASP A 97 10.19 1.05 -9.45
N TYR A 98 8.92 1.34 -9.74
CA TYR A 98 7.85 0.34 -9.66
C TYR A 98 8.09 -0.85 -10.60
N GLY A 99 8.52 -0.59 -11.83
CA GLY A 99 8.78 -1.63 -12.83
C GLY A 99 9.95 -2.53 -12.42
N GLY A 100 11.02 -1.95 -11.89
CA GLY A 100 12.16 -2.68 -11.37
C GLY A 100 11.81 -3.52 -10.14
N ALA A 101 11.03 -2.99 -9.19
CA ALA A 101 10.55 -3.75 -8.04
C ALA A 101 9.69 -4.95 -8.48
N MET A 102 8.78 -4.73 -9.42
CA MET A 102 7.93 -5.78 -10.00
C MET A 102 8.77 -6.86 -10.69
N SER A 103 9.66 -6.48 -11.60
CA SER A 103 10.50 -7.44 -12.34
C SER A 103 11.40 -8.26 -11.42
N ASN A 104 12.03 -7.62 -10.43
CA ASN A 104 12.87 -8.30 -9.45
C ASN A 104 12.09 -9.37 -8.67
N PHE A 105 10.83 -9.10 -8.31
CA PHE A 105 9.99 -10.07 -7.63
C PHE A 105 9.52 -11.18 -8.56
N GLN A 106 9.05 -10.86 -9.78
CA GLN A 106 8.58 -11.82 -10.78
C GLN A 106 9.68 -12.81 -11.19
N GLU A 107 10.92 -12.36 -11.26
CA GLU A 107 12.10 -13.17 -11.61
C GLU A 107 12.66 -13.96 -10.42
N GLY A 108 12.04 -13.85 -9.21
CA GLY A 108 12.51 -14.48 -7.98
C GLY A 108 13.83 -13.92 -7.44
N ARG A 109 14.25 -12.75 -7.92
CA ARG A 109 15.47 -12.07 -7.47
C ARG A 109 15.26 -11.27 -6.19
N ALA A 110 14.03 -10.81 -5.90
CA ALA A 110 13.65 -10.19 -4.64
C ALA A 110 12.79 -11.15 -3.81
N LEU A 111 13.06 -11.23 -2.50
CA LEU A 111 12.28 -12.05 -1.59
C LEU A 111 10.93 -11.44 -1.30
N PHE A 112 10.88 -10.11 -1.15
CA PHE A 112 9.69 -9.34 -0.80
C PHE A 112 9.40 -8.23 -1.81
N TRP A 113 8.11 -7.88 -1.94
CA TRP A 113 7.65 -6.75 -2.73
C TRP A 113 6.54 -6.00 -1.98
N MET A 114 6.80 -4.76 -1.61
CA MET A 114 5.83 -3.92 -0.92
C MET A 114 4.97 -3.16 -1.93
N THR A 115 3.70 -3.57 -2.09
CA THR A 115 2.75 -3.00 -3.04
C THR A 115 1.31 -3.36 -2.68
N GLY A 116 0.33 -2.93 -3.50
CA GLY A 116 -1.09 -3.11 -3.22
C GLY A 116 -1.76 -4.27 -3.98
N PRO A 117 -3.08 -4.44 -3.77
CA PRO A 117 -3.84 -5.56 -4.36
C PRO A 117 -3.91 -5.52 -5.90
N TRP A 118 -3.64 -4.37 -6.52
CA TRP A 118 -3.56 -4.25 -7.99
C TRP A 118 -2.45 -5.07 -8.62
N ALA A 119 -1.43 -5.44 -7.84
CA ALA A 119 -0.28 -6.21 -8.30
C ALA A 119 -0.48 -7.74 -8.25
N ARG A 120 -1.67 -8.24 -7.83
CA ARG A 120 -1.89 -9.68 -7.64
C ARG A 120 -1.67 -10.50 -8.91
N ASN A 121 -2.11 -9.98 -10.06
CA ASN A 121 -1.90 -10.63 -11.34
C ASN A 121 -0.42 -10.64 -11.73
N ASP A 122 0.28 -9.53 -11.49
CA ASP A 122 1.72 -9.41 -11.77
C ASP A 122 2.53 -10.34 -10.87
N ALA A 123 2.16 -10.47 -9.59
CA ALA A 123 2.82 -11.36 -8.63
C ALA A 123 2.63 -12.85 -8.94
N SER A 124 1.65 -13.22 -9.78
CA SER A 124 1.30 -14.61 -10.09
C SER A 124 2.40 -15.41 -10.80
N ALA A 125 3.46 -14.75 -11.29
CA ALA A 125 4.68 -15.41 -11.79
C ALA A 125 5.45 -16.16 -10.69
N VAL A 126 5.20 -15.84 -9.42
CA VAL A 126 5.83 -16.42 -8.23
C VAL A 126 4.75 -17.12 -7.40
N ASN A 127 5.09 -18.19 -6.71
CA ASN A 127 4.24 -18.76 -5.65
C ASN A 127 4.25 -17.81 -4.45
N TYR A 128 3.37 -16.80 -4.48
CA TYR A 128 3.41 -15.70 -3.51
C TYR A 128 2.42 -15.87 -2.36
N GLY A 129 2.74 -15.25 -1.26
CA GLY A 129 1.82 -14.90 -0.18
C GLY A 129 1.83 -13.40 0.06
N VAL A 130 0.93 -12.94 0.92
CA VAL A 130 0.86 -11.56 1.38
C VAL A 130 0.81 -11.54 2.90
N GLY A 131 1.48 -10.60 3.53
CA GLY A 131 1.45 -10.37 4.97
C GLY A 131 1.56 -8.88 5.29
N LEU A 132 1.52 -8.54 6.57
CA LEU A 132 1.68 -7.16 7.02
C LEU A 132 3.10 -6.66 6.73
N ILE A 133 3.23 -5.37 6.48
CA ILE A 133 4.53 -4.69 6.39
C ILE A 133 5.20 -4.78 7.77
N PRO A 134 6.51 -5.06 7.86
CA PRO A 134 7.22 -5.12 9.13
C PRO A 134 7.07 -3.83 9.96
N GLN A 135 7.11 -4.00 11.28
CA GLN A 135 6.91 -2.93 12.25
C GLN A 135 8.10 -1.96 12.28
N PHE A 136 7.81 -0.71 12.61
CA PHE A 136 8.80 0.30 12.97
C PHE A 136 8.84 0.44 14.49
N ASP A 137 9.95 0.06 15.12
CA ASP A 137 10.17 0.16 16.58
C ASP A 137 8.95 -0.33 17.40
N GLY A 138 8.42 -1.50 17.01
CA GLY A 138 7.24 -2.10 17.66
C GLY A 138 5.89 -1.48 17.27
N ASN A 139 5.87 -0.44 16.44
CA ASN A 139 4.64 0.16 15.92
C ASN A 139 4.23 -0.51 14.61
N PRO A 140 2.95 -0.89 14.44
CA PRO A 140 2.45 -1.42 13.18
C PRO A 140 2.67 -0.43 12.03
N ALA A 141 2.99 -0.95 10.86
CA ALA A 141 3.05 -0.14 9.66
C ALA A 141 1.68 0.47 9.34
N THR A 142 1.65 1.77 9.04
CA THR A 142 0.43 2.56 8.82
C THR A 142 0.35 3.04 7.38
N PRO A 143 -0.13 2.21 6.43
CA PRO A 143 -0.26 2.59 5.03
C PRO A 143 -1.39 3.60 4.82
N PHE A 144 -1.38 4.29 3.67
CA PHE A 144 -2.58 4.95 3.20
C PHE A 144 -3.66 3.94 2.83
N VAL A 145 -4.90 4.26 3.20
CA VAL A 145 -6.08 3.58 2.71
C VAL A 145 -6.67 4.40 1.57
N GLY A 146 -6.55 3.87 0.36
CA GLY A 146 -7.15 4.44 -0.84
C GLY A 146 -8.61 4.03 -0.97
N VAL A 147 -9.46 4.93 -1.48
CA VAL A 147 -10.87 4.66 -1.78
C VAL A 147 -11.14 4.93 -3.25
N ARG A 148 -11.63 3.92 -3.97
CA ARG A 148 -12.05 4.05 -5.36
C ARG A 148 -13.57 4.13 -5.43
N GLY A 149 -14.06 5.28 -5.83
CA GLY A 149 -15.49 5.59 -5.98
C GLY A 149 -15.89 5.86 -7.43
N ALA A 150 -17.14 5.62 -7.75
CA ALA A 150 -17.77 6.09 -8.96
C ALA A 150 -18.52 7.40 -8.68
N MET A 151 -18.31 8.41 -9.50
CA MET A 151 -18.92 9.73 -9.35
C MET A 151 -19.59 10.15 -10.65
N VAL A 152 -20.70 10.88 -10.55
CA VAL A 152 -21.35 11.49 -11.70
C VAL A 152 -20.83 12.90 -11.90
N SER A 153 -20.29 13.19 -13.09
CA SER A 153 -19.82 14.53 -13.42
C SER A 153 -20.96 15.54 -13.39
N SER A 154 -20.74 16.68 -12.75
CA SER A 154 -21.68 17.81 -12.76
C SER A 154 -21.87 18.42 -14.15
N PHE A 155 -20.97 18.17 -15.09
CA PHE A 155 -21.04 18.62 -16.47
C PHE A 155 -21.78 17.64 -17.39
N SER A 156 -22.21 16.47 -16.88
CA SER A 156 -22.92 15.47 -17.68
C SER A 156 -24.37 15.94 -17.96
N GLU A 157 -24.77 15.90 -19.20
CA GLU A 157 -26.19 16.11 -19.62
C GLU A 157 -27.07 14.89 -19.29
N LYS A 158 -26.47 13.75 -18.86
CA LYS A 158 -27.16 12.49 -18.58
C LYS A 158 -27.02 12.07 -17.12
N GLN A 159 -27.03 13.04 -16.18
CA GLN A 159 -26.78 12.78 -14.77
C GLN A 159 -27.73 11.76 -14.15
N VAL A 160 -29.04 11.84 -14.47
CA VAL A 160 -30.05 10.89 -13.95
C VAL A 160 -29.77 9.48 -14.43
N LEU A 161 -29.45 9.30 -15.72
CA LEU A 161 -29.11 7.99 -16.27
C LEU A 161 -27.82 7.44 -15.66
N ALA A 162 -26.80 8.28 -15.45
CA ALA A 162 -25.54 7.89 -14.83
C ALA A 162 -25.74 7.51 -13.35
N GLN A 163 -26.58 8.23 -12.61
CA GLN A 163 -26.95 7.88 -11.25
C GLN A 163 -27.67 6.52 -11.19
N SER A 164 -28.68 6.30 -12.05
CA SER A 164 -29.38 5.02 -12.13
C SER A 164 -28.42 3.88 -12.48
N PHE A 165 -27.51 4.08 -13.44
CA PHE A 165 -26.49 3.08 -13.77
C PHE A 165 -25.63 2.72 -12.54
N ILE A 166 -25.19 3.72 -11.76
CA ILE A 166 -24.38 3.46 -10.58
C ILE A 166 -25.19 2.74 -9.50
N LEU A 167 -26.40 3.18 -9.21
CA LEU A 167 -27.18 2.69 -8.07
C LEU A 167 -27.86 1.34 -8.40
N ASP A 168 -28.46 1.22 -9.58
CA ASP A 168 -29.31 0.08 -9.91
C ASP A 168 -28.53 -1.07 -10.58
N PHE A 169 -27.32 -0.80 -11.09
CA PHE A 169 -26.49 -1.80 -11.74
C PHE A 169 -25.11 -1.93 -11.09
N PHE A 170 -24.29 -0.87 -11.11
CA PHE A 170 -22.88 -0.96 -10.68
C PHE A 170 -22.72 -1.27 -9.20
N ALA A 171 -23.64 -0.78 -8.34
CA ALA A 171 -23.59 -1.02 -6.89
C ALA A 171 -24.21 -2.37 -6.46
N THR A 172 -24.75 -3.18 -7.37
CA THR A 172 -25.29 -4.49 -7.03
C THR A 172 -24.21 -5.46 -6.56
N VAL A 173 -24.56 -6.40 -5.70
CA VAL A 173 -23.59 -7.38 -5.16
C VAL A 173 -22.99 -8.22 -6.27
N GLU A 174 -23.79 -8.62 -7.27
CA GLU A 174 -23.36 -9.42 -8.40
C GLU A 174 -22.28 -8.72 -9.22
N VAL A 175 -22.49 -7.43 -9.54
CA VAL A 175 -21.50 -6.64 -10.30
C VAL A 175 -20.25 -6.36 -9.46
N GLN A 176 -20.41 -6.09 -8.17
CA GLN A 176 -19.26 -5.89 -7.27
C GLN A 176 -18.45 -7.19 -7.09
N GLN A 177 -19.09 -8.36 -7.10
CA GLN A 177 -18.41 -9.65 -7.07
C GLN A 177 -17.64 -9.89 -8.37
N ALA A 178 -18.27 -9.73 -9.54
CA ALA A 178 -17.60 -9.86 -10.83
C ALA A 178 -16.41 -8.89 -10.96
N LYS A 179 -16.55 -7.68 -10.41
CA LYS A 179 -15.47 -6.71 -10.34
C LYS A 179 -14.31 -7.18 -9.45
N TYR A 180 -14.60 -7.77 -8.28
CA TYR A 180 -13.58 -8.36 -7.41
C TYR A 180 -12.84 -9.51 -8.10
N GLU A 181 -13.55 -10.38 -8.81
CA GLU A 181 -12.95 -11.50 -9.56
C GLU A 181 -12.00 -11.02 -10.66
N SER A 182 -12.30 -9.87 -11.29
CA SER A 182 -11.47 -9.26 -12.33
C SER A 182 -10.34 -8.40 -11.79
N ASP A 183 -10.58 -7.67 -10.72
CA ASP A 183 -9.65 -6.72 -10.08
C ASP A 183 -9.82 -6.83 -8.55
N PRO A 184 -9.03 -7.70 -7.89
CA PRO A 184 -9.30 -8.18 -6.54
C PRO A 184 -8.93 -7.16 -5.45
N ARG A 185 -9.47 -5.96 -5.53
CA ARG A 185 -9.48 -4.95 -4.47
C ARG A 185 -10.65 -5.18 -3.52
N LEU A 186 -10.46 -4.84 -2.26
CA LEU A 186 -11.47 -5.07 -1.21
C LEU A 186 -12.80 -4.38 -1.57
N PRO A 187 -13.92 -5.13 -1.61
CA PRO A 187 -15.22 -4.55 -1.92
C PRO A 187 -15.70 -3.59 -0.83
N ALA A 188 -16.42 -2.54 -1.22
CA ALA A 188 -16.99 -1.57 -0.27
C ALA A 188 -18.29 -2.08 0.38
N THR A 189 -18.99 -3.04 -0.25
CA THR A 189 -20.21 -3.63 0.28
C THR A 189 -19.88 -4.58 1.43
N LYS A 190 -20.36 -4.29 2.64
CA LYS A 190 -20.01 -5.04 3.86
C LYS A 190 -20.30 -6.56 3.76
N SER A 191 -21.42 -6.95 3.15
CA SER A 191 -21.76 -8.36 2.97
C SER A 191 -20.79 -9.09 2.06
N LEU A 192 -20.43 -8.50 0.93
CA LEU A 192 -19.45 -9.07 0.01
C LEU A 192 -18.04 -9.04 0.62
N PHE A 193 -17.69 -7.99 1.33
CA PHE A 193 -16.40 -7.90 2.03
C PHE A 193 -16.20 -9.08 3.00
N ALA A 194 -17.19 -9.37 3.83
CA ALA A 194 -17.12 -10.50 4.78
C ALA A 194 -16.96 -11.86 4.08
N ILE A 195 -17.62 -12.06 2.94
CA ILE A 195 -17.47 -13.28 2.12
C ILE A 195 -16.06 -13.38 1.55
N VAL A 196 -15.56 -12.29 0.96
CA VAL A 196 -14.24 -12.23 0.34
C VAL A 196 -13.14 -12.44 1.39
N GLU A 197 -13.21 -11.74 2.52
CA GLU A 197 -12.25 -11.86 3.62
C GLU A 197 -12.17 -13.30 4.17
N ALA A 198 -13.30 -13.97 4.28
CA ALA A 198 -13.36 -15.36 4.76
C ALA A 198 -12.86 -16.38 3.73
N ALA A 199 -13.01 -16.11 2.44
CA ALA A 199 -12.71 -17.05 1.35
C ALA A 199 -11.32 -16.85 0.73
N ASP A 200 -10.75 -15.66 0.81
CA ASP A 200 -9.47 -15.31 0.19
C ASP A 200 -8.45 -14.84 1.25
N PRO A 201 -7.50 -15.71 1.65
CA PRO A 201 -6.47 -15.36 2.64
C PRO A 201 -5.62 -14.15 2.25
N ILE A 202 -5.43 -13.89 0.95
CA ILE A 202 -4.69 -12.70 0.47
C ILE A 202 -5.52 -11.45 0.70
N ALA A 203 -6.82 -11.48 0.41
CA ALA A 203 -7.73 -10.37 0.71
C ALA A 203 -7.79 -10.07 2.21
N ALA A 204 -7.79 -11.11 3.06
CA ALA A 204 -7.75 -10.95 4.51
C ALA A 204 -6.49 -10.21 4.98
N GLN A 205 -5.32 -10.46 4.37
CA GLN A 205 -4.08 -9.74 4.70
C GLN A 205 -4.12 -8.28 4.26
N PHE A 206 -4.68 -7.97 3.09
CA PHE A 206 -4.90 -6.57 2.68
C PHE A 206 -5.93 -5.87 3.58
N ALA A 207 -6.95 -6.56 4.05
CA ALA A 207 -7.91 -6.03 5.01
C ALA A 207 -7.24 -5.72 6.36
N ALA A 208 -6.39 -6.62 6.85
CA ALA A 208 -5.61 -6.41 8.07
C ALA A 208 -4.63 -5.22 7.93
N SER A 209 -3.96 -5.09 6.78
CA SER A 209 -3.10 -3.93 6.50
C SER A 209 -3.91 -2.62 6.46
N ALA A 210 -5.06 -2.61 5.78
CA ALA A 210 -5.95 -1.45 5.74
C ALA A 210 -6.49 -1.06 7.12
N SER A 211 -6.67 -2.03 8.04
CA SER A 211 -7.12 -1.77 9.42
C SER A 211 -6.08 -1.02 10.26
N ASN A 212 -4.80 -1.15 9.92
CA ASN A 212 -3.70 -0.39 10.52
C ASN A 212 -3.46 0.96 9.82
N GLY A 213 -4.13 1.18 8.68
CA GLY A 213 -3.91 2.33 7.82
C GLY A 213 -4.72 3.56 8.20
N ILE A 214 -4.40 4.66 7.56
CA ILE A 214 -5.15 5.92 7.66
C ILE A 214 -5.71 6.30 6.30
N PRO A 215 -6.88 6.96 6.23
CA PRO A 215 -7.40 7.46 4.98
C PRO A 215 -6.41 8.39 4.28
N MET A 216 -6.17 8.16 2.99
CA MET A 216 -5.37 9.08 2.18
C MET A 216 -6.09 10.45 2.12
N PRO A 217 -5.39 11.56 2.38
CA PRO A 217 -5.99 12.88 2.31
C PRO A 217 -6.62 13.14 0.94
N ASN A 218 -7.88 13.61 0.94
CA ASN A 218 -8.67 13.88 -0.26
C ASN A 218 -8.97 15.37 -0.48
N ILE A 219 -8.22 16.23 0.20
CA ILE A 219 -8.29 17.67 0.04
C ILE A 219 -7.42 18.15 -1.12
N PRO A 220 -7.74 19.29 -1.78
CA PRO A 220 -7.00 19.77 -2.95
C PRO A 220 -5.51 19.98 -2.71
N GLU A 221 -5.13 20.38 -1.50
CA GLU A 221 -3.77 20.66 -1.05
C GLU A 221 -2.85 19.44 -1.14
N MET A 222 -3.43 18.23 -1.08
CA MET A 222 -2.65 16.99 -1.27
C MET A 222 -1.96 16.94 -2.63
N GLY A 223 -2.54 17.58 -3.66
CA GLY A 223 -1.93 17.71 -4.98
C GLY A 223 -0.56 18.40 -4.96
N SER A 224 -0.33 19.29 -3.99
CA SER A 224 0.94 20.03 -3.83
C SER A 224 1.98 19.30 -2.98
N VAL A 225 1.62 18.15 -2.37
CA VAL A 225 2.49 17.41 -1.44
C VAL A 225 3.23 16.26 -2.14
N TRP A 226 2.63 15.64 -3.14
CA TRP A 226 3.20 14.47 -3.81
C TRP A 226 4.59 14.70 -4.38
N GLY A 227 4.80 15.81 -5.08
CA GLY A 227 6.10 16.18 -5.67
C GLY A 227 7.20 16.38 -4.62
N PRO A 228 7.03 17.28 -3.64
CA PRO A 228 8.01 17.49 -2.57
C PRO A 228 8.37 16.23 -1.78
N ILE A 229 7.40 15.33 -1.49
CA ILE A 229 7.72 14.05 -0.84
C ILE A 229 8.56 13.16 -1.76
N ALA A 230 8.21 13.06 -3.05
CA ALA A 230 9.01 12.30 -4.02
C ALA A 230 10.43 12.83 -4.13
N ASP A 231 10.61 14.15 -4.15
CA ASP A 231 11.94 14.81 -4.19
C ASP A 231 12.73 14.49 -2.92
N ALA A 232 12.12 14.58 -1.74
CA ALA A 232 12.76 14.23 -0.47
C ALA A 232 13.17 12.74 -0.43
N LEU A 233 12.31 11.83 -0.89
CA LEU A 233 12.62 10.41 -0.98
C LEU A 233 13.79 10.11 -1.90
N ASN A 234 13.97 10.86 -2.99
CA ASN A 234 15.14 10.74 -3.88
C ASN A 234 16.45 11.17 -3.21
N VAL A 235 16.39 12.00 -2.18
CA VAL A 235 17.59 12.42 -1.42
C VAL A 235 17.95 11.42 -0.33
N ILE A 236 16.94 10.80 0.28
CA ILE A 236 17.10 9.80 1.36
C ILE A 236 17.67 8.48 0.82
N ARG A 237 17.40 8.12 -0.43
CA ARG A 237 17.73 6.81 -1.04
C ARG A 237 18.96 6.80 -1.94
#